data_c3cd8e0c3ceb31a7ee9608365f760260
#
_entry.id   c3cd8e0c3ceb31a7ee9608365f760260
#
_cell.length_a   1.000
_cell.length_b   1.000
_cell.length_c   1.000
_cell.angle_alpha   90.00
_cell.angle_beta   90.00
_cell.angle_gamma   90.00
#
_symmetry.space_group_name_H-M   'P 1'
#
loop_
_entity.id
_entity.type
_entity.pdbx_description
1 polymer ?
#
loop_
_entity_poly.entity_id
_entity_poly.type
_entity_poly.pdbx_seq_one_letter_code
_entity_poly.pdbx_strand_id
1 'polypeptide(L)'
;MKKISLWIMIMVCCMMSLTPLSAKEAFDIEKANIEMVVHENGSIDITETYDLKFLQRRHGFYRNIPTVYDMDWNVDGVKEKKSYYFPISHIECDGPYKVEKNYDGISIRLGDEDEEVIGKQSYRLSYRVQTKDLDLDGIQMLYWNLIGSFDTTIKDFTYRITMPKVFDSEKDRKSVV
;
A
#
# COMPACT_ATOMS: atom_id res chain seq x y z
N MET A 1 -12.57 -57.42 14.31
CA MET A 1 -13.43 -56.34 13.81
C MET A 1 -13.52 -55.13 14.72
N LYS A 2 -13.10 -55.17 16.02
CA LYS A 2 -13.17 -54.00 16.94
C LYS A 2 -12.03 -52.99 16.82
N LYS A 3 -10.89 -53.34 16.25
CA LYS A 3 -9.71 -52.44 16.13
C LYS A 3 -9.82 -51.43 14.98
N ILE A 4 -10.53 -51.73 13.92
CA ILE A 4 -10.72 -50.83 12.76
C ILE A 4 -11.64 -49.65 13.14
N SER A 5 -12.63 -49.86 13.99
CA SER A 5 -13.57 -48.83 14.45
C SER A 5 -12.88 -47.75 15.29
N LEU A 6 -11.86 -48.11 16.09
CA LEU A 6 -11.13 -47.17 16.93
C LEU A 6 -10.23 -46.22 16.08
N TRP A 7 -9.59 -46.76 15.03
CA TRP A 7 -8.76 -45.97 14.14
C TRP A 7 -9.56 -44.97 13.29
N ILE A 8 -10.75 -45.40 12.82
CA ILE A 8 -11.67 -44.52 12.08
C ILE A 8 -12.18 -43.41 12.99
N MET A 9 -12.48 -43.68 14.26
CA MET A 9 -12.94 -42.68 15.20
C MET A 9 -11.85 -41.65 15.55
N ILE A 10 -10.59 -42.07 15.68
CA ILE A 10 -9.45 -41.17 15.89
C ILE A 10 -9.21 -40.32 14.66
N MET A 11 -9.30 -40.85 13.44
CA MET A 11 -9.13 -40.12 12.20
C MET A 11 -10.23 -39.06 11.98
N VAL A 12 -11.49 -39.39 12.32
CA VAL A 12 -12.61 -38.43 12.25
C VAL A 12 -12.48 -37.34 13.31
N CYS A 13 -11.96 -37.63 14.50
CA CYS A 13 -11.72 -36.66 15.56
C CYS A 13 -10.59 -35.66 15.18
N CYS A 14 -9.56 -36.12 14.45
CA CYS A 14 -8.50 -35.24 13.93
C CYS A 14 -8.97 -34.35 12.77
N MET A 15 -10.00 -34.72 12.02
CA MET A 15 -10.55 -33.89 10.94
C MET A 15 -11.48 -32.79 11.43
N MET A 16 -11.98 -32.83 12.65
CA MET A 16 -12.90 -31.85 13.21
C MET A 16 -12.22 -30.63 13.86
N SER A 17 -10.89 -30.57 13.92
CA SER A 17 -10.15 -29.50 14.58
C SER A 17 -9.44 -28.52 13.63
N LEU A 18 -9.72 -28.57 12.35
CA LEU A 18 -9.30 -27.51 11.40
C LEU A 18 -10.36 -26.40 11.33
N THR A 19 -10.64 -25.77 12.45
CA THR A 19 -11.21 -24.42 12.40
C THR A 19 -10.13 -23.54 11.79
N PRO A 20 -10.40 -22.83 10.67
CA PRO A 20 -9.45 -21.83 10.20
C PRO A 20 -9.26 -20.84 11.35
N LEU A 21 -8.06 -20.81 11.91
CA LEU A 21 -7.66 -19.77 12.85
C LEU A 21 -7.65 -18.49 12.03
N SER A 22 -8.77 -17.76 12.04
CA SER A 22 -8.82 -16.43 11.47
C SER A 22 -7.76 -15.60 12.22
N ALA A 23 -6.68 -15.27 11.55
CA ALA A 23 -5.68 -14.40 12.14
C ALA A 23 -6.41 -13.10 12.51
N LYS A 24 -6.51 -12.83 13.81
CA LYS A 24 -7.13 -11.59 14.29
C LYS A 24 -6.30 -10.44 13.75
N GLU A 25 -6.94 -9.49 13.08
CA GLU A 25 -6.30 -8.29 12.60
C GLU A 25 -5.53 -7.63 13.76
N ALA A 26 -4.29 -7.23 13.48
CA ALA A 26 -3.41 -6.70 14.52
C ALA A 26 -3.70 -5.24 14.84
N PHE A 27 -4.35 -4.53 13.92
CA PHE A 27 -4.78 -3.15 14.03
C PHE A 27 -5.91 -2.85 13.04
N ASP A 28 -6.68 -1.80 13.34
CA ASP A 28 -7.64 -1.18 12.43
C ASP A 28 -7.06 0.12 11.91
N ILE A 29 -7.34 0.47 10.65
CA ILE A 29 -7.12 1.82 10.11
C ILE A 29 -8.45 2.58 10.27
N GLU A 30 -8.53 3.44 11.29
CA GLU A 30 -9.71 4.26 11.54
C GLU A 30 -9.88 5.32 10.46
N LYS A 31 -8.76 5.94 10.04
CA LYS A 31 -8.73 6.94 8.99
C LYS A 31 -7.42 6.88 8.21
N ALA A 32 -7.51 7.06 6.89
CA ALA A 32 -6.37 7.31 6.02
C ALA A 32 -6.66 8.54 5.14
N ASN A 33 -5.73 9.49 5.10
CA ASN A 33 -5.79 10.65 4.24
C ASN A 33 -4.52 10.78 3.42
N ILE A 34 -4.66 10.92 2.10
CA ILE A 34 -3.55 11.01 1.16
C ILE A 34 -3.63 12.33 0.40
N GLU A 35 -2.57 13.12 0.48
CA GLU A 35 -2.42 14.35 -0.28
C GLU A 35 -1.29 14.20 -1.28
N MET A 36 -1.57 14.53 -2.54
CA MET A 36 -0.60 14.46 -3.64
C MET A 36 -0.52 15.81 -4.32
N VAL A 37 0.70 16.27 -4.57
CA VAL A 37 0.99 17.46 -5.38
C VAL A 37 1.85 17.03 -6.56
N VAL A 38 1.28 17.09 -7.75
CA VAL A 38 1.97 16.76 -9.00
C VAL A 38 2.63 18.02 -9.54
N HIS A 39 3.92 17.94 -9.88
CA HIS A 39 4.71 19.03 -10.42
C HIS A 39 4.92 18.88 -11.93
N GLU A 40 5.14 19.99 -12.64
CA GLU A 40 5.37 19.99 -14.10
C GLU A 40 6.60 19.20 -14.54
N ASN A 41 7.56 19.01 -13.65
CA ASN A 41 8.77 18.22 -13.91
C ASN A 41 8.58 16.70 -13.73
N GLY A 42 7.34 16.24 -13.52
CA GLY A 42 6.99 14.84 -13.28
C GLY A 42 7.32 14.33 -11.88
N SER A 43 7.71 15.19 -10.94
CA SER A 43 7.79 14.79 -9.53
C SER A 43 6.42 14.89 -8.85
N ILE A 44 6.21 14.06 -7.84
CA ILE A 44 4.99 14.02 -7.05
C ILE A 44 5.38 14.06 -5.58
N ASP A 45 4.92 15.07 -4.85
CA ASP A 45 5.01 15.10 -3.40
C ASP A 45 3.78 14.44 -2.82
N ILE A 46 3.98 13.46 -1.94
CA ILE A 46 2.91 12.69 -1.32
C ILE A 46 3.02 12.83 0.19
N THR A 47 1.90 13.11 0.83
CA THR A 47 1.76 13.07 2.28
C THR A 47 0.63 12.11 2.63
N GLU A 48 0.94 11.12 3.43
CA GLU A 48 0.01 10.12 3.94
C GLU A 48 -0.18 10.34 5.45
N THR A 49 -1.41 10.36 5.92
CA THR A 49 -1.74 10.42 7.35
C THR A 49 -2.63 9.24 7.70
N TYR A 50 -2.29 8.54 8.77
CA TYR A 50 -2.99 7.36 9.24
C TYR A 50 -3.36 7.49 10.71
N ASP A 51 -4.64 7.35 11.02
CA ASP A 51 -5.12 7.14 12.39
C ASP A 51 -5.40 5.66 12.57
N LEU A 52 -4.61 5.01 13.41
CA LEU A 52 -4.64 3.57 13.65
C LEU A 52 -5.16 3.26 15.06
N LYS A 53 -5.76 2.07 15.21
CA LYS A 53 -6.05 1.48 16.50
C LYS A 53 -5.40 0.11 16.59
N PHE A 54 -4.27 0.03 17.30
CA PHE A 54 -3.61 -1.25 17.56
C PHE A 54 -4.41 -2.08 18.55
N LEU A 55 -4.77 -3.28 18.15
CA LEU A 55 -5.50 -4.27 18.94
C LEU A 55 -4.57 -5.18 19.74
N GLN A 56 -3.28 -5.16 19.37
CA GLN A 56 -2.19 -5.89 20.01
C GLN A 56 -0.97 -4.97 20.11
N ARG A 57 -0.04 -5.26 21.03
CA ARG A 57 1.23 -4.55 21.15
C ARG A 57 2.09 -4.75 19.90
N ARG A 58 2.63 -3.69 19.34
CA ARG A 58 3.49 -3.69 18.15
C ARG A 58 4.51 -2.56 18.18
N HIS A 59 5.60 -2.74 17.46
CA HIS A 59 6.66 -1.73 17.27
C HIS A 59 6.34 -0.75 16.12
N GLY A 60 5.06 -0.45 15.89
CA GLY A 60 4.61 0.48 14.86
C GLY A 60 3.90 -0.20 13.68
N PHE A 61 3.88 0.52 12.58
CA PHE A 61 3.11 0.25 11.37
C PHE A 61 4.03 0.22 10.14
N TYR A 62 3.78 -0.68 9.22
CA TYR A 62 4.57 -0.79 7.99
C TYR A 62 3.79 -0.26 6.80
N ARG A 63 4.43 0.65 6.04
CA ARG A 63 3.96 1.12 4.75
C ARG A 63 4.88 0.58 3.66
N ASN A 64 4.35 -0.34 2.86
CA ASN A 64 5.06 -0.90 1.71
C ASN A 64 4.68 -0.11 0.46
N ILE A 65 5.66 0.44 -0.24
CA ILE A 65 5.46 1.26 -1.43
C ILE A 65 6.21 0.60 -2.58
N PRO A 66 5.50 0.06 -3.58
CA PRO A 66 6.13 -0.43 -4.80
C PRO A 66 6.84 0.70 -5.54
N THR A 67 8.01 0.41 -6.10
CA THR A 67 8.77 1.35 -6.96
C THR A 67 8.90 0.83 -8.38
N VAL A 68 8.56 -0.42 -8.62
CA VAL A 68 8.55 -1.04 -9.95
C VAL A 68 7.12 -1.38 -10.31
N TYR A 69 6.69 -0.94 -11.48
CA TYR A 69 5.36 -1.18 -12.01
C TYR A 69 5.45 -1.78 -13.41
N ASP A 70 4.88 -2.97 -13.55
CA ASP A 70 4.70 -3.61 -14.85
C ASP A 70 3.36 -3.12 -15.46
N MET A 71 3.43 -2.49 -16.61
CA MET A 71 2.25 -1.99 -17.31
C MET A 71 2.11 -2.67 -18.67
N ASP A 72 0.89 -3.14 -18.95
CA ASP A 72 0.52 -3.69 -20.24
C ASP A 72 -0.01 -2.55 -21.13
N TRP A 73 0.68 -2.30 -22.23
CA TRP A 73 0.29 -1.31 -23.23
C TRP A 73 -0.35 -1.99 -24.43
N ASN A 74 -1.35 -1.34 -24.98
CA ASN A 74 -1.91 -1.73 -26.29
C ASN A 74 -1.91 -0.48 -27.18
N VAL A 75 -0.86 -0.33 -27.96
CA VAL A 75 -0.72 0.76 -28.93
C VAL A 75 -0.89 0.15 -30.31
N ASP A 76 -1.88 0.61 -31.08
CA ASP A 76 -2.17 0.15 -32.44
C ASP A 76 -2.34 -1.37 -32.58
N GLY A 77 -2.90 -2.03 -31.57
CA GLY A 77 -3.11 -3.47 -31.54
C GLY A 77 -1.88 -4.30 -31.15
N VAL A 78 -0.73 -3.66 -30.89
CA VAL A 78 0.48 -4.32 -30.38
C VAL A 78 0.46 -4.26 -28.85
N LYS A 79 0.47 -5.44 -28.22
CA LYS A 79 0.58 -5.56 -26.77
C LYS A 79 2.04 -5.55 -26.37
N GLU A 80 2.44 -4.58 -25.60
CA GLU A 80 3.79 -4.49 -25.01
C GLU A 80 3.67 -4.48 -23.50
N LYS A 81 4.58 -5.19 -22.82
CA LYS A 81 4.75 -5.13 -21.38
C LYS A 81 6.00 -4.32 -21.09
N LYS A 82 5.86 -3.22 -20.33
CA LYS A 82 6.98 -2.37 -19.92
C LYS A 82 7.02 -2.25 -18.41
N SER A 83 8.23 -2.34 -17.85
CA SER A 83 8.47 -2.11 -16.43
C SER A 83 8.98 -0.68 -16.24
N TYR A 84 8.35 0.05 -15.35
CA TYR A 84 8.71 1.42 -14.98
C TYR A 84 9.24 1.46 -13.55
N TYR A 85 10.33 2.18 -13.36
CA TYR A 85 10.91 2.41 -12.04
C TYR A 85 10.63 3.84 -11.59
N PHE A 86 9.98 3.99 -10.45
CA PHE A 86 9.66 5.28 -9.83
C PHE A 86 10.47 5.47 -8.56
N PRO A 87 11.63 6.14 -8.63
CA PRO A 87 12.46 6.36 -7.45
C PRO A 87 11.73 7.22 -6.41
N ILE A 88 11.90 6.81 -5.13
CA ILE A 88 11.37 7.51 -3.97
C ILE A 88 12.52 8.19 -3.23
N SER A 89 12.29 9.43 -2.83
CA SER A 89 13.25 10.28 -2.12
C SER A 89 12.54 11.18 -1.10
N HIS A 90 13.30 11.95 -0.30
CA HIS A 90 12.79 12.92 0.67
C HIS A 90 11.74 12.30 1.61
N ILE A 91 12.09 11.13 2.17
CA ILE A 91 11.21 10.43 3.11
C ILE A 91 11.35 11.09 4.48
N GLU A 92 10.23 11.54 5.04
CA GLU A 92 10.12 12.19 6.35
C GLU A 92 8.91 11.64 7.11
N CYS A 93 9.02 11.50 8.42
CA CYS A 93 7.97 11.02 9.30
C CYS A 93 7.90 11.85 10.58
N ASP A 94 6.71 11.95 11.18
CA ASP A 94 6.51 12.61 12.47
C ASP A 94 6.89 11.66 13.63
N GLY A 95 8.13 11.20 13.70
CA GLY A 95 8.60 10.30 14.75
C GLY A 95 9.64 9.30 14.23
N PRO A 96 10.04 8.32 15.05
CA PRO A 96 10.99 7.30 14.65
C PRO A 96 10.50 6.51 13.44
N TYR A 97 11.38 6.24 12.49
CA TYR A 97 11.09 5.40 11.34
C TYR A 97 12.34 4.69 10.81
N LYS A 98 12.13 3.62 10.06
CA LYS A 98 13.18 2.88 9.37
C LYS A 98 12.76 2.57 7.95
N VAL A 99 13.66 2.78 7.00
CA VAL A 99 13.45 2.47 5.57
C VAL A 99 14.27 1.25 5.20
N GLU A 100 13.60 0.27 4.62
CA GLU A 100 14.22 -0.92 4.04
C GLU A 100 13.92 -0.96 2.54
N LYS A 101 14.96 -1.14 1.72
CA LYS A 101 14.83 -1.22 0.26
C LYS A 101 14.79 -2.67 -0.16
N ASN A 102 13.77 -3.00 -0.96
CA ASN A 102 13.59 -4.30 -1.57
C ASN A 102 13.76 -4.19 -3.10
N TYR A 103 13.75 -5.33 -3.78
CA TYR A 103 13.91 -5.37 -5.24
C TYR A 103 12.79 -4.60 -5.98
N ASP A 104 11.57 -4.68 -5.49
CA ASP A 104 10.35 -4.15 -6.11
C ASP A 104 9.78 -2.90 -5.43
N GLY A 105 10.39 -2.46 -4.32
CA GLY A 105 9.90 -1.32 -3.57
C GLY A 105 10.68 -0.96 -2.34
N ILE A 106 10.03 -0.18 -1.48
CA ILE A 106 10.51 0.17 -0.16
C ILE A 106 9.49 -0.21 0.91
N SER A 107 9.99 -0.62 2.06
CA SER A 107 9.20 -0.84 3.27
C SER A 107 9.59 0.21 4.30
N ILE A 108 8.64 0.98 4.80
CA ILE A 108 8.86 2.02 5.79
C ILE A 108 8.15 1.58 7.07
N ARG A 109 8.92 1.32 8.12
CA ARG A 109 8.36 1.14 9.47
C ARG A 109 8.20 2.51 10.10
N LEU A 110 6.99 2.85 10.51
CA LEU A 110 6.62 4.03 11.26
C LEU A 110 6.45 3.62 12.72
N GLY A 111 7.35 4.05 13.58
CA GLY A 111 7.44 3.67 14.98
C GLY A 111 8.84 3.23 15.40
N ASP A 112 9.04 3.14 16.70
CA ASP A 112 10.32 2.75 17.30
C ASP A 112 10.49 1.23 17.34
N GLU A 113 11.73 0.76 17.20
CA GLU A 113 12.09 -0.66 17.26
C GLU A 113 12.05 -1.20 18.68
N ASP A 114 12.36 -0.33 19.61
CA ASP A 114 12.50 -0.67 21.03
C ASP A 114 11.24 -0.36 21.85
N GLU A 115 10.28 0.38 21.26
CA GLU A 115 9.05 0.77 21.95
C GLU A 115 7.80 0.10 21.35
N GLU A 116 7.05 -0.58 22.18
CA GLU A 116 5.75 -1.14 21.80
C GLU A 116 4.61 -0.14 22.02
N VAL A 117 3.72 -0.05 21.06
CA VAL A 117 2.51 0.76 21.12
C VAL A 117 1.25 -0.11 21.10
N ILE A 118 0.19 0.35 21.74
CA ILE A 118 -1.15 -0.24 21.72
C ILE A 118 -2.20 0.87 21.73
N GLY A 119 -3.40 0.57 21.24
CA GLY A 119 -4.50 1.55 21.20
C GLY A 119 -4.34 2.53 20.04
N LYS A 120 -4.78 3.77 20.21
CA LYS A 120 -4.81 4.78 19.15
C LYS A 120 -3.42 5.38 18.93
N GLN A 121 -3.01 5.43 17.68
CA GLN A 121 -1.77 6.05 17.22
C GLN A 121 -2.04 6.79 15.90
N SER A 122 -1.35 7.90 15.70
CA SER A 122 -1.39 8.66 14.44
C SER A 122 0.02 8.72 13.85
N TYR A 123 0.11 8.51 12.55
CA TYR A 123 1.36 8.57 11.79
C TYR A 123 1.21 9.47 10.59
N ARG A 124 2.25 10.27 10.34
CA ARG A 124 2.36 11.04 9.12
C ARG A 124 3.66 10.69 8.42
N LEU A 125 3.54 10.39 7.13
CA LEU A 125 4.64 10.05 6.23
C LEU A 125 4.59 10.99 5.04
N SER A 126 5.71 11.62 4.68
CA SER A 126 5.85 12.35 3.44
C SER A 126 7.03 11.83 2.62
N TYR A 127 6.90 11.88 1.30
CA TYR A 127 7.93 11.45 0.38
C TYR A 127 7.71 12.02 -1.02
N ARG A 128 8.77 12.01 -1.83
CA ARG A 128 8.73 12.42 -3.23
C ARG A 128 8.96 11.23 -4.16
N VAL A 129 8.10 11.12 -5.18
CA VAL A 129 8.21 10.15 -6.27
C VAL A 129 8.63 10.88 -7.54
N GLN A 130 9.46 10.25 -8.36
CA GLN A 130 9.81 10.75 -9.69
C GLN A 130 9.20 9.85 -10.76
N THR A 131 8.28 10.41 -11.58
CA THR A 131 7.58 9.67 -12.65
C THR A 131 7.95 10.16 -14.05
N LYS A 132 9.12 10.75 -14.21
CA LYS A 132 9.57 11.46 -15.43
C LYS A 132 9.51 10.60 -16.70
N ASP A 133 9.56 9.30 -16.57
CA ASP A 133 9.70 8.38 -17.71
C ASP A 133 8.35 7.86 -18.26
N LEU A 134 7.22 8.39 -17.76
CA LEU A 134 5.87 8.09 -18.29
C LEU A 134 5.48 9.04 -19.44
N ASP A 135 6.40 9.32 -20.36
CA ASP A 135 6.06 10.01 -21.61
C ASP A 135 5.60 8.99 -22.65
N LEU A 136 4.34 9.08 -23.02
CA LEU A 136 3.63 8.17 -23.91
C LEU A 136 3.15 8.94 -25.14
N ASP A 137 4.05 9.28 -26.06
CA ASP A 137 3.73 9.91 -27.35
C ASP A 137 2.75 11.12 -27.21
N GLY A 138 3.08 12.03 -26.28
CA GLY A 138 2.28 13.24 -26.03
C GLY A 138 1.12 13.04 -25.04
N ILE A 139 0.96 11.85 -24.45
CA ILE A 139 0.02 11.60 -23.37
C ILE A 139 0.80 11.60 -22.05
N GLN A 140 0.43 12.47 -21.14
CA GLN A 140 0.92 12.46 -19.77
C GLN A 140 -0.01 11.58 -18.91
N MET A 141 0.55 10.60 -18.22
CA MET A 141 -0.22 9.74 -17.33
C MET A 141 0.29 9.83 -15.90
N LEU A 142 -0.61 10.05 -14.96
CA LEU A 142 -0.37 9.86 -13.54
C LEU A 142 -0.86 8.45 -13.16
N TYR A 143 0.07 7.58 -12.80
CA TYR A 143 -0.25 6.26 -12.27
C TYR A 143 0.41 6.09 -10.91
N TRP A 144 -0.38 5.87 -9.87
CA TRP A 144 0.10 5.68 -8.53
C TRP A 144 -0.88 4.87 -7.67
N ASN A 145 -0.37 3.91 -6.91
CA ASN A 145 -1.16 3.18 -5.94
C ASN A 145 -1.27 4.01 -4.64
N LEU A 146 -2.43 4.64 -4.43
CA LEU A 146 -2.65 5.55 -3.31
C LEU A 146 -2.56 4.87 -1.94
N ILE A 147 -3.00 3.62 -1.82
CA ILE A 147 -3.18 2.99 -0.50
C ILE A 147 -2.20 1.83 -0.27
N GLY A 148 -1.86 1.04 -1.27
CA GLY A 148 -1.14 -0.21 -1.07
C GLY A 148 -2.04 -1.33 -0.50
N SER A 149 -1.40 -2.43 -0.11
CA SER A 149 -2.10 -3.59 0.48
C SER A 149 -1.92 -3.59 1.99
N PHE A 150 -3.04 -3.61 2.71
CA PHE A 150 -3.09 -3.80 4.15
C PHE A 150 -3.95 -5.01 4.47
N ASP A 151 -3.54 -5.80 5.46
CA ASP A 151 -4.33 -6.94 5.97
C ASP A 151 -5.39 -6.45 6.97
N THR A 152 -6.04 -5.32 6.68
CA THR A 152 -7.05 -4.70 7.53
C THR A 152 -7.98 -3.80 6.73
N THR A 153 -9.14 -3.50 7.30
CA THR A 153 -10.12 -2.59 6.71
C THR A 153 -9.77 -1.14 7.02
N ILE A 154 -9.85 -0.28 6.01
CA ILE A 154 -9.79 1.17 6.17
C ILE A 154 -11.23 1.68 6.31
N LYS A 155 -11.56 2.29 7.46
CA LYS A 155 -12.93 2.73 7.77
C LYS A 155 -13.30 4.04 7.11
N ASP A 156 -12.36 4.99 7.07
CA ASP A 156 -12.52 6.29 6.43
C ASP A 156 -11.29 6.57 5.56
N PHE A 157 -11.52 6.78 4.27
CA PHE A 157 -10.46 7.07 3.31
C PHE A 157 -10.77 8.35 2.54
N THR A 158 -9.83 9.28 2.60
CA THR A 158 -9.89 10.54 1.84
C THR A 158 -8.60 10.75 1.06
N TYR A 159 -8.72 11.38 -0.11
CA TYR A 159 -7.56 11.78 -0.88
C TYR A 159 -7.77 13.11 -1.59
N ARG A 160 -6.67 13.81 -1.84
CA ARG A 160 -6.64 15.03 -2.64
C ARG A 160 -5.45 14.97 -3.60
N ILE A 161 -5.70 15.23 -4.87
CA ILE A 161 -4.66 15.34 -5.90
C ILE A 161 -4.68 16.75 -6.44
N THR A 162 -3.55 17.45 -6.32
CA THR A 162 -3.34 18.78 -6.91
C THR A 162 -2.50 18.61 -8.16
N MET A 163 -3.08 19.00 -9.30
CA MET A 163 -2.42 18.95 -10.61
C MET A 163 -1.77 20.28 -10.95
N PRO A 164 -0.67 20.30 -11.72
CA PRO A 164 0.01 21.55 -12.11
C PRO A 164 -0.81 22.40 -13.08
N LYS A 165 -1.77 21.81 -13.77
CA LYS A 165 -2.68 22.47 -14.72
C LYS A 165 -4.12 22.07 -14.44
N VAL A 166 -5.05 22.92 -14.86
CA VAL A 166 -6.48 22.63 -14.77
C VAL A 166 -6.80 21.41 -15.62
N PHE A 167 -7.55 20.50 -15.03
CA PHE A 167 -8.06 19.31 -15.74
C PHE A 167 -9.05 19.71 -16.83
N ASP A 168 -8.80 19.31 -18.07
CA ASP A 168 -9.69 19.51 -19.20
C ASP A 168 -10.54 18.25 -19.39
N SER A 169 -11.81 18.31 -19.02
CA SER A 169 -12.73 17.16 -19.07
C SER A 169 -13.01 16.61 -20.48
N GLU A 170 -12.68 17.37 -21.53
CA GLU A 170 -12.85 16.90 -22.91
C GLU A 170 -11.63 16.12 -23.41
N LYS A 171 -10.43 16.47 -22.93
CA LYS A 171 -9.16 15.86 -23.35
C LYS A 171 -8.59 14.90 -22.35
N ASP A 172 -8.81 15.15 -21.07
CA ASP A 172 -8.20 14.39 -19.98
C ASP A 172 -9.13 13.26 -19.54
N ARG A 173 -8.56 12.11 -19.21
CA ARG A 173 -9.30 10.96 -18.65
C ARG A 173 -8.77 10.63 -17.27
N LYS A 174 -9.67 10.31 -16.36
CA LYS A 174 -9.33 9.76 -15.06
C LYS A 174 -9.97 8.37 -14.89
N SER A 175 -9.21 7.44 -14.35
CA SER A 175 -9.69 6.15 -13.89
C SER A 175 -9.18 5.93 -12.48
N VAL A 176 -10.03 5.48 -11.58
CA VAL A 176 -9.65 5.02 -10.25
C VAL A 176 -9.88 3.52 -10.25
N VAL A 177 -8.81 2.77 -10.06
CA VAL A 177 -8.81 1.30 -10.00
C VAL A 177 -8.61 0.86 -8.58
#